data_6aaafc632bb5e6b46245e3b207861c30
#
_entry.id   6aaafc632bb5e6b46245e3b207861c30
#
_cell.length_a   1.000
_cell.length_b   1.000
_cell.length_c   1.000
_cell.angle_alpha   90.00
_cell.angle_beta   90.00
_cell.angle_gamma   90.00
#
_symmetry.space_group_name_H-M   'P 1'
#
loop_
_entity.id
_entity.type
_entity.pdbx_description
1 polymer ?
#
loop_
_entity_poly.entity_id
_entity_poly.type
_entity_poly.pdbx_seq_one_letter_code
_entity_poly.pdbx_strand_id
1 'polypeptide(L)'
;MRATLNRWRRRLWQALFYRMVFGESDHLGRSLPHTRIAPSTCIEGAAGLRLSDHVFIGQFNFIDATAGLQIEEGVQITNFVSIVTHSSHRSIRLLGSGYAVHDGPKPGYISAPVEIGAYTF
;
A
#
# COMPACT_ATOMS: atom_id res chain seq x y z
N MET A 1 -34.08 -13.34 13.78
CA MET A 1 -33.63 -13.87 12.47
C MET A 1 -32.61 -12.93 11.77
N ARG A 2 -32.95 -11.65 11.49
CA ARG A 2 -32.04 -10.71 10.80
C ARG A 2 -30.70 -10.46 11.55
N ALA A 3 -30.76 -10.28 12.87
CA ALA A 3 -29.56 -10.06 13.69
C ALA A 3 -28.60 -11.27 13.67
N THR A 4 -29.14 -12.47 13.68
CA THR A 4 -28.37 -13.72 13.60
C THR A 4 -27.68 -13.84 12.22
N LEU A 5 -28.41 -13.55 11.14
CA LEU A 5 -27.87 -13.53 9.79
C LEU A 5 -26.74 -12.50 9.64
N ASN A 6 -26.93 -11.28 10.15
CA ASN A 6 -25.92 -10.24 10.10
C ASN A 6 -24.66 -10.61 10.90
N ARG A 7 -24.83 -11.25 12.05
CA ARG A 7 -23.72 -11.74 12.87
C ARG A 7 -22.93 -12.81 12.13
N TRP A 8 -23.64 -13.74 11.50
CA TRP A 8 -23.01 -14.80 10.70
C TRP A 8 -22.25 -14.24 9.49
N ARG A 9 -22.85 -13.30 8.74
CA ARG A 9 -22.20 -12.62 7.61
C ARG A 9 -20.92 -11.91 8.03
N ARG A 10 -20.92 -11.19 9.15
CA ARG A 10 -19.70 -10.54 9.67
C ARG A 10 -18.61 -11.55 10.03
N ARG A 11 -18.98 -12.66 10.68
CA ARG A 11 -18.00 -13.71 11.02
C ARG A 11 -17.39 -14.35 9.79
N LEU A 12 -18.20 -14.62 8.78
CA LEU A 12 -17.72 -15.18 7.51
C LEU A 12 -16.76 -14.22 6.82
N TRP A 13 -17.14 -12.95 6.72
CA TRP A 13 -16.29 -11.91 6.13
C TRP A 13 -14.96 -11.78 6.89
N GLN A 14 -14.99 -11.76 8.21
CA GLN A 14 -13.80 -11.68 9.05
C GLN A 14 -12.89 -12.91 8.87
N ALA A 15 -13.46 -14.09 8.76
CA ALA A 15 -12.68 -15.30 8.55
C ALA A 15 -11.99 -15.33 7.18
N LEU A 16 -12.66 -14.82 6.14
CA LEU A 16 -12.16 -14.86 4.77
C LEU A 16 -11.23 -13.69 4.42
N PHE A 17 -11.50 -12.49 4.94
CA PHE A 17 -10.85 -11.27 4.47
C PHE A 17 -10.09 -10.50 5.54
N TYR A 18 -10.42 -10.67 6.82
CA TYR A 18 -9.73 -9.98 7.90
C TYR A 18 -8.52 -10.77 8.41
N ARG A 19 -8.61 -12.09 8.41
CA ARG A 19 -7.51 -12.94 8.85
C ARG A 19 -6.35 -12.84 7.87
N MET A 20 -5.20 -12.41 8.37
CA MET A 20 -3.97 -12.34 7.60
C MET A 20 -3.24 -13.68 7.63
N VAL A 21 -2.71 -14.08 6.50
CA VAL A 21 -1.93 -15.30 6.34
C VAL A 21 -0.47 -14.91 6.13
N PHE A 22 0.45 -15.62 6.75
CA PHE A 22 1.88 -15.46 6.50
C PHE A 22 2.29 -16.08 5.16
N GLY A 23 3.26 -15.48 4.53
CA GLY A 23 3.87 -15.95 3.29
C GLY A 23 3.58 -15.02 2.13
N GLU A 24 4.60 -14.28 1.77
CA GLU A 24 4.63 -13.38 0.61
C GLU A 24 5.83 -13.74 -0.26
N SER A 25 6.00 -13.06 -1.36
CA SER A 25 7.21 -13.14 -2.18
C SER A 25 7.72 -11.74 -2.52
N ASP A 26 9.03 -11.62 -2.65
CA ASP A 26 9.64 -10.39 -3.10
C ASP A 26 9.54 -10.23 -4.63
N HIS A 27 10.04 -9.11 -5.15
CA HIS A 27 10.05 -8.77 -6.57
C HIS A 27 10.89 -9.73 -7.45
N LEU A 28 11.73 -10.58 -6.83
CA LEU A 28 12.51 -11.62 -7.51
C LEU A 28 11.88 -13.01 -7.35
N GLY A 29 10.70 -13.11 -6.72
CA GLY A 29 10.02 -14.37 -6.46
C GLY A 29 10.60 -15.16 -5.28
N ARG A 30 11.47 -14.57 -4.45
CA ARG A 30 12.00 -15.23 -3.26
C ARG A 30 10.95 -15.21 -2.15
N SER A 31 10.83 -16.32 -1.43
CA SER A 31 9.86 -16.47 -0.35
C SER A 31 10.16 -15.54 0.83
N LEU A 32 9.12 -14.91 1.35
CA LEU A 32 9.10 -14.09 2.56
C LEU A 32 8.16 -14.73 3.60
N PRO A 33 8.60 -15.80 4.27
CA PRO A 33 7.70 -16.66 5.06
C PRO A 33 7.15 -15.99 6.31
N HIS A 34 7.75 -14.91 6.79
CA HIS A 34 7.34 -14.20 8.01
C HIS A 34 6.67 -12.85 7.71
N THR A 35 6.43 -12.55 6.44
CA THR A 35 5.73 -11.33 6.01
C THR A 35 4.25 -11.62 5.80
N ARG A 36 3.40 -10.67 6.16
CA ARG A 36 1.96 -10.74 5.94
C ARG A 36 1.38 -9.37 5.57
N ILE A 37 0.48 -9.39 4.59
CA ILE A 37 -0.22 -8.21 4.08
C ILE A 37 -1.71 -8.48 4.17
N ALA A 38 -2.46 -7.53 4.71
CA ALA A 38 -3.90 -7.65 4.78
C ALA A 38 -4.55 -7.61 3.39
N PRO A 39 -5.51 -8.49 3.08
CA PRO A 39 -6.18 -8.50 1.79
C PRO A 39 -6.92 -7.20 1.45
N SER A 40 -7.27 -6.40 2.46
CA SER A 40 -7.91 -5.09 2.30
C SER A 40 -6.95 -3.95 1.94
N THR A 41 -5.64 -4.20 1.94
CA THR A 41 -4.63 -3.22 1.52
C THR A 41 -4.54 -3.17 0.01
N CYS A 42 -4.63 -1.97 -0.54
CA CYS A 42 -4.41 -1.71 -1.96
C CYS A 42 -2.93 -1.43 -2.21
N ILE A 43 -2.33 -2.12 -3.17
CA ILE A 43 -0.95 -1.86 -3.62
C ILE A 43 -0.99 -1.49 -5.09
N GLU A 44 -0.66 -0.24 -5.39
CA GLU A 44 -0.45 0.25 -6.75
C GLU A 44 1.02 0.16 -7.15
N GLY A 45 1.26 -0.19 -8.41
CA GLY A 45 2.62 -0.27 -8.93
C GLY A 45 3.47 -1.35 -8.25
N ALA A 46 2.90 -2.51 -7.97
CA ALA A 46 3.56 -3.61 -7.24
C ALA A 46 4.94 -4.00 -7.82
N ALA A 47 5.17 -3.79 -9.10
CA ALA A 47 6.47 -4.00 -9.73
C ALA A 47 7.58 -3.10 -9.14
N GLY A 48 7.22 -1.95 -8.59
CA GLY A 48 8.14 -1.02 -7.93
C GLY A 48 8.34 -1.32 -6.43
N LEU A 49 7.62 -2.27 -5.86
CA LEU A 49 7.73 -2.62 -4.45
C LEU A 49 8.93 -3.54 -4.21
N ARG A 50 9.78 -3.15 -3.28
CA ARG A 50 10.89 -3.94 -2.73
C ARG A 50 10.57 -4.26 -1.29
N LEU A 51 10.22 -5.51 -1.02
CA LEU A 51 9.75 -5.96 0.27
C LEU A 51 10.78 -6.92 0.89
N SER A 52 11.13 -6.66 2.14
CA SER A 52 11.93 -7.57 2.96
C SER A 52 11.05 -8.51 3.79
N ASP A 53 11.65 -9.49 4.46
CA ASP A 53 10.90 -10.40 5.34
C ASP A 53 10.60 -9.75 6.71
N HIS A 54 9.77 -10.41 7.52
CA HIS A 54 9.28 -9.93 8.82
C HIS A 54 8.48 -8.62 8.77
N VAL A 55 7.89 -8.29 7.63
CA VAL A 55 7.07 -7.08 7.45
C VAL A 55 5.60 -7.38 7.76
N PHE A 56 4.97 -6.45 8.44
CA PHE A 56 3.52 -6.46 8.69
C PHE A 56 2.87 -5.26 8.01
N ILE A 57 1.88 -5.51 7.17
CA ILE A 57 1.04 -4.48 6.56
C ILE A 57 -0.42 -4.77 6.92
N GLY A 58 -0.98 -3.94 7.79
CA GLY A 58 -2.31 -4.07 8.35
C GLY A 58 -3.44 -3.79 7.38
N GLN A 59 -4.62 -3.52 7.92
CA GLN A 59 -5.87 -3.42 7.17
C GLN A 59 -6.07 -2.02 6.56
N PHE A 60 -6.73 -1.98 5.39
CA PHE A 60 -7.22 -0.75 4.76
C PHE A 60 -6.13 0.30 4.50
N ASN A 61 -4.94 -0.14 4.13
CA ASN A 61 -3.86 0.73 3.70
C ASN A 61 -3.93 1.00 2.20
N PHE A 62 -3.38 2.14 1.79
CA PHE A 62 -3.11 2.45 0.40
C PHE A 62 -1.60 2.62 0.22
N ILE A 63 -0.99 1.79 -0.62
CA ILE A 63 0.45 1.78 -0.85
C ILE A 63 0.69 1.97 -2.34
N ASP A 64 1.27 3.12 -2.69
CA ASP A 64 1.71 3.42 -4.04
C ASP A 64 3.22 3.21 -4.14
N ALA A 65 3.62 2.24 -4.96
CA ALA A 65 5.02 1.92 -5.26
C ALA A 65 5.39 2.28 -6.71
N THR A 66 4.60 3.10 -7.40
CA THR A 66 4.79 3.40 -8.82
C THR A 66 6.14 4.04 -9.14
N ALA A 67 6.68 4.89 -8.24
CA ALA A 67 8.00 5.48 -8.39
C ALA A 67 9.11 4.73 -7.61
N GLY A 68 8.79 3.57 -7.05
CA GLY A 68 9.67 2.75 -6.23
C GLY A 68 9.40 2.92 -4.73
N LEU A 69 9.18 1.83 -4.05
CA LEU A 69 9.02 1.78 -2.60
C LEU A 69 9.83 0.60 -2.04
N GLN A 70 10.73 0.89 -1.12
CA GLN A 70 11.46 -0.11 -0.36
C GLN A 70 10.95 -0.17 1.06
N ILE A 71 10.58 -1.37 1.51
CA ILE A 71 10.15 -1.65 2.89
C ILE A 71 11.12 -2.66 3.46
N GLU A 72 11.90 -2.23 4.43
CA GLU A 72 12.95 -3.04 5.02
C GLU A 72 12.43 -4.01 6.08
N GLU A 73 13.33 -4.86 6.59
CA GLU A 73 13.02 -5.92 7.53
C GLU A 73 12.37 -5.38 8.81
N GLY A 74 11.38 -6.11 9.30
CA GLY A 74 10.74 -5.83 10.59
C GLY A 74 9.83 -4.60 10.63
N VAL A 75 9.54 -3.97 9.49
CA VAL A 75 8.63 -2.82 9.41
C VAL A 75 7.20 -3.24 9.75
N GLN A 76 6.54 -2.42 10.56
CA GLN A 76 5.15 -2.63 10.97
C GLN A 76 4.29 -1.44 10.50
N ILE A 77 3.48 -1.66 9.47
CA ILE A 77 2.52 -0.67 8.98
C ILE A 77 1.14 -1.07 9.52
N THR A 78 0.56 -0.23 10.36
CA THR A 78 -0.75 -0.51 10.98
C THR A 78 -1.90 -0.30 10.00
N ASN A 79 -3.06 0.14 10.46
CA ASN A 79 -4.25 0.29 9.63
C ASN A 79 -4.43 1.75 9.17
N PHE A 80 -5.09 1.94 8.02
CA PHE A 80 -5.44 3.25 7.47
C PHE A 80 -4.24 4.17 7.21
N VAL A 81 -3.13 3.58 6.79
CA VAL A 81 -1.93 4.33 6.39
C VAL A 81 -1.94 4.53 4.88
N SER A 82 -1.55 5.71 4.42
CA SER A 82 -1.32 6.01 3.01
C SER A 82 0.15 6.31 2.79
N ILE A 83 0.80 5.53 1.92
CA ILE A 83 2.17 5.76 1.46
C ILE A 83 2.10 6.05 -0.03
N VAL A 84 2.63 7.20 -0.42
CA VAL A 84 2.61 7.63 -1.82
C VAL A 84 4.00 8.01 -2.30
N THR A 85 4.30 7.65 -3.53
CA THR A 85 5.59 7.95 -4.19
C THR A 85 5.47 9.08 -5.22
N HIS A 86 4.30 9.68 -5.37
CA HIS A 86 4.08 10.83 -6.24
C HIS A 86 3.09 11.83 -5.64
N SER A 87 3.18 13.08 -6.09
CA SER A 87 2.24 14.14 -5.67
C SER A 87 2.08 15.19 -6.75
N SER A 88 0.84 15.58 -7.02
CA SER A 88 0.47 16.62 -7.97
C SER A 88 -0.01 17.92 -7.33
N HIS A 89 0.06 18.06 -6.01
CA HIS A 89 -0.51 19.20 -5.29
C HIS A 89 0.07 20.56 -5.70
N ARG A 90 1.34 20.61 -6.06
CA ARG A 90 1.98 21.84 -6.58
C ARG A 90 1.59 22.08 -8.04
N SER A 91 1.54 21.04 -8.85
CA SER A 91 1.15 21.13 -10.26
C SER A 91 -0.25 21.71 -10.41
N ILE A 92 -1.21 21.23 -9.62
CA ILE A 92 -2.59 21.69 -9.73
C ILE A 92 -2.74 23.15 -9.31
N ARG A 93 -1.94 23.61 -8.34
CA ARG A 93 -1.90 25.03 -7.93
C ARG A 93 -1.27 25.93 -9.00
N LEU A 94 -0.23 25.45 -9.69
CA LEU A 94 0.46 26.19 -10.72
C LEU A 94 -0.36 26.28 -12.02
N LEU A 95 -1.02 25.22 -12.40
CA LEU A 95 -1.72 25.10 -13.67
C LEU A 95 -3.21 25.47 -13.58
N GLY A 96 -3.83 25.36 -12.41
CA GLY A 96 -5.25 25.63 -12.21
C GLY A 96 -6.11 24.81 -13.19
N SER A 97 -7.01 25.48 -13.89
CA SER A 97 -7.88 24.84 -14.90
C SER A 97 -7.13 24.20 -16.08
N GLY A 98 -5.88 24.62 -16.31
CA GLY A 98 -5.02 24.05 -17.35
C GLY A 98 -4.44 22.67 -16.98
N TYR A 99 -4.55 22.24 -15.75
CA TYR A 99 -3.93 20.98 -15.27
C TYR A 99 -4.38 19.75 -16.08
N ALA A 100 -5.67 19.66 -16.39
CA ALA A 100 -6.24 18.48 -17.09
C ALA A 100 -5.83 18.41 -18.56
N VAL A 101 -5.57 19.57 -19.18
CA VAL A 101 -5.26 19.67 -20.62
C VAL A 101 -3.78 19.94 -20.89
N HIS A 102 -2.96 19.98 -19.86
CA HIS A 102 -1.53 20.24 -20.00
C HIS A 102 -0.82 19.06 -20.66
N ASP A 103 -0.16 19.31 -21.76
CA ASP A 103 0.65 18.34 -22.48
C ASP A 103 2.07 18.29 -21.90
N GLY A 104 2.62 17.06 -21.84
CA GLY A 104 3.99 16.83 -21.36
C GLY A 104 4.15 16.86 -19.84
N PRO A 105 5.39 16.97 -19.34
CA PRO A 105 5.69 16.97 -17.92
C PRO A 105 5.03 18.14 -17.19
N LYS A 106 4.25 17.85 -16.16
CA LYS A 106 3.56 18.88 -15.38
C LYS A 106 4.51 19.59 -14.42
N PRO A 107 4.65 20.94 -14.49
CA PRO A 107 5.49 21.67 -13.55
C PRO A 107 5.01 21.44 -12.10
N GLY A 108 5.97 21.22 -11.19
CA GLY A 108 5.67 20.98 -9.78
C GLY A 108 5.12 19.58 -9.46
N TYR A 109 5.01 18.68 -10.43
CA TYR A 109 4.76 17.27 -10.17
C TYR A 109 5.99 16.62 -9.55
N ILE A 110 5.78 15.91 -8.45
CA ILE A 110 6.83 15.21 -7.69
C ILE A 110 6.61 13.72 -7.86
N SER A 111 7.64 13.01 -8.26
CA SER A 111 7.68 11.55 -8.30
C SER A 111 9.07 11.11 -7.87
N ALA A 112 9.16 10.37 -6.78
CA ALA A 112 10.44 9.93 -6.22
C ALA A 112 10.25 8.63 -5.43
N PRO A 113 11.28 7.78 -5.36
CA PRO A 113 11.23 6.58 -4.54
C PRO A 113 11.14 6.93 -3.05
N VAL A 114 10.51 6.03 -2.30
CA VAL A 114 10.39 6.11 -0.83
C VAL A 114 11.06 4.88 -0.23
N GLU A 115 11.76 5.07 0.87
CA GLU A 115 12.37 4.01 1.66
C GLU A 115 11.88 4.08 3.10
N ILE A 116 11.43 2.94 3.62
CA ILE A 116 11.05 2.77 5.03
C ILE A 116 12.08 1.84 5.65
N GLY A 117 12.91 2.42 6.51
CA GLY A 117 14.03 1.73 7.15
C GLY A 117 13.58 0.62 8.10
N ALA A 118 14.47 -0.31 8.35
CA ALA A 118 14.22 -1.49 9.16
C ALA A 118 13.67 -1.15 10.56
N TYR A 119 12.75 -1.99 11.04
CA TYR A 119 12.12 -1.87 12.37
C TYR A 119 11.36 -0.56 12.62
N THR A 120 10.94 0.12 11.57
CA THR A 120 10.03 1.29 11.66
C THR A 120 8.61 0.84 12.03
N PHE A 121 7.99 1.62 12.90
CA PHE A 121 6.59 1.46 13.28
C PHE A 121 5.79 2.72 12.95
#